data_c8ea60cd27f437710c47de2881bbcc1e
#
_entry.id   c8ea60cd27f437710c47de2881bbcc1e
#
_cell.length_a   1.000
_cell.length_b   1.000
_cell.length_c   1.000
_cell.angle_alpha   90.00
_cell.angle_beta   90.00
_cell.angle_gamma   90.00
#
_symmetry.space_group_name_H-M   'P 1'
#
loop_
_entity.id
_entity.type
_entity.pdbx_description
1 polymer ?
#
loop_
_entity_poly.entity_id
_entity_poly.type
_entity_poly.pdbx_seq_one_letter_code
_entity_poly.pdbx_strand_id
1 'polypeptide(L)'
;MNTKSLTLRWNKRHWVLLTSLLLVLCLVMPQWASAHAYVVKASPEENELLVTAPQRLTLEFNESLQTAFYNIKITDPDGNQADDGNVQIDPQRPHILETGLRSGLGDGTYTVSWKAVSADGHPISGAYVFHIGEPSGSPAGLKDLASGSGAAGGPLKWIVSFTDWIQYLGLSVMLGVLAFLLLRIAPASLQREPMDVPGSYKLLWISYGAASFAALVSLPLNTLYESGVDLNQFSWALMGSALKLTSFGQIWMLQMLIALLIAVTLLSGYDLDRTIRVRIWSSYGTLLLVLGWLLTHAMTGHPAAAEQRMLAMTMDFVHLVAAAFWIGALTAMAVCLPLLTNRLPAKVRGEIYWVTLRRFMVWGMGAVAVLVATGTYGSLVILPAPVLTSLFTTAYGLVLIGKIALLVVMLVFAGYHAKRAKAATGERLSRSLKAELAAGAIILALAAILTHLSPGQPASAGPYQGTETTEEGSVITLQVSPNVTGENQFEVSIKRADGSVVKDLEQVTLSLTHLDMDMGIYEITIPKNDTGIYKADDYISMPGNWSIKVHALTRSLDALDAEFSIKAAKP
;
A
#
# COMPACT_ATOMS: atom_id res chain seq x y z
N MET A 1 -0.07 -57.70 10.97
CA MET A 1 -0.74 -56.52 11.56
C MET A 1 -1.29 -55.67 10.42
N ASN A 2 -2.61 -55.67 10.26
CA ASN A 2 -3.30 -55.07 9.13
C ASN A 2 -3.26 -53.51 9.23
N THR A 3 -2.51 -52.86 8.37
CA THR A 3 -2.55 -51.41 8.20
C THR A 3 -3.78 -51.02 7.39
N LYS A 4 -4.92 -50.87 8.04
CA LYS A 4 -6.07 -50.19 7.43
C LYS A 4 -5.69 -48.70 7.33
N SER A 5 -5.35 -48.25 6.13
CA SER A 5 -5.24 -46.83 5.76
C SER A 5 -6.60 -46.18 6.03
N LEU A 6 -6.67 -45.32 7.05
CA LEU A 6 -7.84 -44.44 7.28
C LEU A 6 -7.84 -43.39 6.16
N THR A 7 -8.33 -43.76 5.00
CA THR A 7 -8.73 -42.78 3.98
C THR A 7 -9.94 -42.04 4.53
N LEU A 8 -9.78 -40.77 4.85
CA LEU A 8 -10.90 -39.88 5.15
C LEU A 8 -11.81 -39.84 3.91
N ARG A 9 -12.86 -40.66 3.90
CA ARG A 9 -13.93 -40.55 2.91
C ARG A 9 -14.71 -39.27 3.25
N TRP A 10 -14.46 -38.21 2.53
CA TRP A 10 -15.28 -37.02 2.57
C TRP A 10 -16.71 -37.38 2.15
N ASN A 11 -17.67 -37.17 3.05
CA ASN A 11 -19.06 -37.41 2.76
C ASN A 11 -19.61 -36.25 1.91
N LYS A 12 -20.47 -36.49 0.92
CA LYS A 12 -21.06 -35.48 0.02
C LYS A 12 -21.59 -34.24 0.78
N ARG A 13 -22.11 -34.43 2.01
CA ARG A 13 -22.57 -33.33 2.88
C ARG A 13 -21.49 -32.33 3.24
N HIS A 14 -20.25 -32.75 3.38
CA HIS A 14 -19.15 -31.85 3.75
C HIS A 14 -18.66 -31.00 2.56
N TRP A 15 -18.73 -31.59 1.36
CA TRP A 15 -18.50 -30.85 0.12
C TRP A 15 -19.59 -29.80 -0.10
N VAL A 16 -20.86 -30.13 0.19
CA VAL A 16 -21.98 -29.18 0.07
C VAL A 16 -21.85 -28.04 1.07
N LEU A 17 -21.46 -28.28 2.33
CA LEU A 17 -21.23 -27.24 3.31
C LEU A 17 -20.03 -26.33 2.92
N LEU A 18 -18.94 -26.92 2.43
CA LEU A 18 -17.77 -26.18 1.98
C LEU A 18 -18.08 -25.30 0.76
N THR A 19 -18.78 -25.85 -0.23
CA THR A 19 -19.20 -25.14 -1.43
C THR A 19 -20.25 -24.07 -1.11
N SER A 20 -21.19 -24.33 -0.20
CA SER A 20 -22.18 -23.33 0.24
C SER A 20 -21.51 -22.17 0.98
N LEU A 21 -20.52 -22.45 1.84
CA LEU A 21 -19.76 -21.42 2.55
C LEU A 21 -18.88 -20.61 1.60
N LEU A 22 -18.24 -21.28 0.63
CA LEU A 22 -17.48 -20.61 -0.44
C LEU A 22 -18.39 -19.75 -1.32
N LEU A 23 -19.60 -20.23 -1.63
CA LEU A 23 -20.59 -19.49 -2.40
C LEU A 23 -21.09 -18.26 -1.65
N VAL A 24 -21.34 -18.36 -0.35
CA VAL A 24 -21.70 -17.24 0.51
C VAL A 24 -20.55 -16.22 0.58
N LEU A 25 -19.30 -16.68 0.73
CA LEU A 25 -18.14 -15.79 0.67
C LEU A 25 -18.03 -15.07 -0.69
N CYS A 26 -18.29 -15.77 -1.80
CA CYS A 26 -18.27 -15.16 -3.14
C CYS A 26 -19.42 -14.16 -3.36
N LEU A 27 -20.58 -14.37 -2.74
CA LEU A 27 -21.74 -13.47 -2.86
C LEU A 27 -21.60 -12.18 -2.04
N VAL A 28 -20.70 -12.18 -1.03
CA VAL A 28 -20.43 -11.00 -0.18
C VAL A 28 -19.24 -10.17 -0.73
N MET A 29 -18.60 -10.60 -1.81
CA MET A 29 -17.48 -9.84 -2.38
C MET A 29 -17.93 -8.52 -2.97
N PRO A 30 -17.49 -7.36 -2.45
CA PRO A 30 -17.74 -6.07 -3.08
C PRO A 30 -17.03 -6.02 -4.44
N GLN A 31 -17.71 -5.47 -5.45
CA GLN A 31 -17.12 -5.22 -6.77
C GLN A 31 -16.47 -3.84 -6.75
N TRP A 32 -15.14 -3.76 -6.68
CA TRP A 32 -14.40 -2.51 -6.68
C TRP A 32 -13.24 -2.58 -7.67
N ALA A 33 -12.96 -1.49 -8.34
CA ALA A 33 -11.92 -1.37 -9.34
C ALA A 33 -10.91 -0.29 -8.95
N SER A 34 -9.70 -0.43 -9.41
CA SER A 34 -8.72 0.54 -9.89
C SER A 34 -7.65 1.08 -8.93
N ALA A 35 -6.53 1.49 -9.54
CA ALA A 35 -5.31 2.10 -9.02
C ALA A 35 -5.55 3.43 -8.26
N HIS A 36 -4.53 4.01 -7.63
CA HIS A 36 -4.64 5.29 -6.92
C HIS A 36 -5.35 6.37 -7.75
N ALA A 37 -6.35 7.03 -7.16
CA ALA A 37 -7.04 8.11 -7.80
C ALA A 37 -6.11 9.32 -8.00
N TYR A 38 -6.19 9.91 -9.18
CA TYR A 38 -5.59 11.20 -9.52
C TYR A 38 -6.58 12.01 -10.36
N VAL A 39 -6.46 13.33 -10.31
CA VAL A 39 -7.31 14.21 -11.09
C VAL A 39 -6.93 14.12 -12.56
N VAL A 40 -7.88 13.76 -13.43
CA VAL A 40 -7.72 13.73 -14.89
C VAL A 40 -8.18 15.03 -15.52
N LYS A 41 -9.13 15.73 -14.88
CA LYS A 41 -9.66 16.98 -15.37
C LYS A 41 -10.14 17.83 -14.19
N ALA A 42 -9.83 19.12 -14.25
CA ALA A 42 -10.37 20.12 -13.33
C ALA A 42 -11.19 21.16 -14.13
N SER A 43 -12.19 21.75 -13.49
CA SER A 43 -12.90 22.92 -14.03
C SER A 43 -13.28 23.84 -12.87
N PRO A 44 -12.68 25.02 -12.72
CA PRO A 44 -11.64 25.61 -13.59
C PRO A 44 -10.37 24.77 -13.66
N GLU A 45 -9.66 24.83 -14.79
CA GLU A 45 -8.35 24.22 -14.95
C GLU A 45 -7.27 24.95 -14.13
N GLU A 46 -6.14 24.29 -13.91
CA GLU A 46 -5.00 24.93 -13.25
C GLU A 46 -4.53 26.13 -14.07
N ASN A 47 -4.40 27.30 -13.39
CA ASN A 47 -4.06 28.59 -13.97
C ASN A 47 -4.99 29.13 -15.04
N GLU A 48 -6.19 28.57 -15.16
CA GLU A 48 -7.21 29.11 -16.05
C GLU A 48 -7.56 30.54 -15.67
N LEU A 49 -7.57 31.43 -16.65
CA LEU A 49 -7.99 32.82 -16.51
C LEU A 49 -9.45 32.98 -16.91
N LEU A 50 -10.30 33.19 -15.96
CA LEU A 50 -11.75 33.37 -16.15
C LEU A 50 -12.12 34.84 -16.18
N VAL A 51 -12.99 35.25 -17.11
CA VAL A 51 -13.55 36.59 -17.16
C VAL A 51 -14.65 36.81 -16.11
N THR A 52 -15.30 35.70 -15.71
CA THR A 52 -16.39 35.70 -14.71
C THR A 52 -16.23 34.54 -13.77
N ALA A 53 -16.59 34.75 -12.50
CA ALA A 53 -16.54 33.70 -11.48
C ALA A 53 -17.41 32.51 -11.89
N PRO A 54 -16.87 31.27 -11.86
CA PRO A 54 -17.62 30.07 -12.13
C PRO A 54 -18.61 29.80 -10.99
N GLN A 55 -19.73 29.17 -11.30
CA GLN A 55 -20.71 28.79 -10.25
C GLN A 55 -20.31 27.57 -9.46
N ARG A 56 -19.47 26.69 -10.06
CA ARG A 56 -19.09 25.39 -9.52
C ARG A 56 -17.64 25.06 -9.89
N LEU A 57 -16.97 24.39 -8.99
CA LEU A 57 -15.70 23.73 -9.24
C LEU A 57 -15.92 22.22 -9.29
N THR A 58 -15.30 21.57 -10.26
CA THR A 58 -15.41 20.12 -10.50
C THR A 58 -14.03 19.52 -10.68
N LEU A 59 -13.76 18.41 -9.96
CA LEU A 59 -12.56 17.61 -10.12
C LEU A 59 -12.98 16.21 -10.58
N GLU A 60 -12.52 15.80 -11.74
CA GLU A 60 -12.74 14.46 -12.31
C GLU A 60 -11.51 13.60 -12.08
N PHE A 61 -11.70 12.42 -11.49
CA PHE A 61 -10.66 11.47 -11.17
C PHE A 61 -10.67 10.28 -12.14
N ASN A 62 -9.53 9.62 -12.33
CA ASN A 62 -9.41 8.42 -13.17
C ASN A 62 -10.19 7.22 -12.61
N GLU A 63 -10.62 7.28 -11.34
CA GLU A 63 -11.37 6.23 -10.67
C GLU A 63 -12.38 6.77 -9.65
N SER A 64 -13.25 5.88 -9.17
CA SER A 64 -14.24 6.23 -8.14
C SER A 64 -13.58 6.58 -6.82
N LEU A 65 -14.16 7.55 -6.12
CA LEU A 65 -13.78 7.95 -4.77
C LEU A 65 -14.66 7.26 -3.73
N GLN A 66 -14.13 7.10 -2.53
CA GLN A 66 -14.94 6.69 -1.39
C GLN A 66 -15.85 7.81 -0.94
N THR A 67 -17.07 7.46 -0.53
CA THR A 67 -18.09 8.44 -0.12
C THR A 67 -17.88 9.00 1.29
N ALA A 68 -16.68 8.93 1.80
CA ALA A 68 -16.25 9.48 3.09
C ALA A 68 -14.89 10.17 2.98
N PHE A 69 -14.64 11.11 3.88
CA PHE A 69 -13.33 11.78 4.06
C PHE A 69 -12.84 12.56 2.84
N TYR A 70 -13.77 13.21 2.12
CA TYR A 70 -13.44 14.13 1.03
C TYR A 70 -13.73 15.58 1.44
N ASN A 71 -12.97 16.51 0.85
CA ASN A 71 -13.16 17.95 1.03
C ASN A 71 -12.57 18.71 -0.16
N ILE A 72 -13.14 19.87 -0.47
CA ILE A 72 -12.56 20.92 -1.30
C ILE A 72 -12.65 22.21 -0.50
N LYS A 73 -11.55 22.96 -0.46
CA LYS A 73 -11.49 24.28 0.12
C LYS A 73 -10.93 25.23 -0.94
N ILE A 74 -11.65 26.32 -1.20
CA ILE A 74 -11.21 27.37 -2.11
C ILE A 74 -10.98 28.64 -1.29
N THR A 75 -9.80 29.23 -1.42
CA THR A 75 -9.47 30.49 -0.75
C THR A 75 -9.21 31.60 -1.77
N ASP A 76 -9.71 32.78 -1.46
CA ASP A 76 -9.44 33.99 -2.22
C ASP A 76 -8.01 34.53 -1.97
N PRO A 77 -7.56 35.59 -2.68
CA PRO A 77 -6.23 36.18 -2.48
C PRO A 77 -5.94 36.67 -1.05
N ASP A 78 -7.00 37.00 -0.28
CA ASP A 78 -6.91 37.48 1.10
C ASP A 78 -6.95 36.31 2.12
N GLY A 79 -7.08 35.05 1.66
CA GLY A 79 -7.15 33.86 2.50
C GLY A 79 -8.54 33.54 3.03
N ASN A 80 -9.61 34.23 2.59
CA ASN A 80 -10.98 33.93 2.99
C ASN A 80 -11.53 32.78 2.17
N GLN A 81 -12.53 32.07 2.74
CA GLN A 81 -13.21 30.96 2.07
C GLN A 81 -14.09 31.46 0.92
N ALA A 82 -13.81 30.97 -0.29
CA ALA A 82 -14.53 31.30 -1.53
C ALA A 82 -15.54 30.21 -1.97
N ASP A 83 -15.41 28.97 -1.46
CA ASP A 83 -16.41 27.92 -1.67
C ASP A 83 -17.64 28.11 -0.77
N ASP A 84 -18.75 27.46 -1.13
CA ASP A 84 -20.01 27.50 -0.37
C ASP A 84 -20.05 26.47 0.79
N GLY A 85 -19.02 25.66 0.94
CA GLY A 85 -18.91 24.60 1.95
C GLY A 85 -19.71 23.34 1.63
N ASN A 86 -20.34 23.26 0.46
CA ASN A 86 -21.17 22.12 0.06
C ASN A 86 -20.42 21.22 -0.93
N VAL A 87 -19.45 20.46 -0.41
CA VAL A 87 -18.65 19.52 -1.20
C VAL A 87 -19.42 18.22 -1.34
N GLN A 88 -19.51 17.68 -2.56
CA GLN A 88 -20.20 16.42 -2.82
C GLN A 88 -19.54 15.61 -3.92
N ILE A 89 -19.66 14.28 -3.83
CA ILE A 89 -19.36 13.35 -4.92
C ILE A 89 -20.65 13.20 -5.75
N ASP A 90 -20.53 13.28 -7.08
CA ASP A 90 -21.67 13.07 -8.00
C ASP A 90 -22.20 11.63 -7.82
N PRO A 91 -23.49 11.45 -7.39
CA PRO A 91 -24.03 10.10 -7.14
C PRO A 91 -24.08 9.19 -8.37
N GLN A 92 -24.11 9.75 -9.58
CA GLN A 92 -24.15 9.00 -10.83
C GLN A 92 -22.74 8.79 -11.41
N ARG A 93 -21.79 9.65 -11.02
CA ARG A 93 -20.40 9.62 -11.47
C ARG A 93 -19.46 9.69 -10.26
N PRO A 94 -19.27 8.59 -9.52
CA PRO A 94 -18.54 8.58 -8.25
C PRO A 94 -17.05 8.92 -8.35
N HIS A 95 -16.55 9.20 -9.52
CA HIS A 95 -15.21 9.72 -9.81
C HIS A 95 -15.18 11.26 -9.93
N ILE A 96 -16.30 11.94 -9.69
CA ILE A 96 -16.39 13.41 -9.74
C ILE A 96 -16.63 13.95 -8.35
N LEU A 97 -15.76 14.87 -7.92
CA LEU A 97 -15.87 15.65 -6.70
C LEU A 97 -16.14 17.11 -7.08
N GLU A 98 -17.17 17.72 -6.49
CA GLU A 98 -17.59 19.06 -6.83
C GLU A 98 -17.98 19.90 -5.62
N THR A 99 -17.86 21.23 -5.76
CA THR A 99 -18.35 22.22 -4.79
C THR A 99 -18.85 23.46 -5.49
N GLY A 100 -19.79 24.17 -4.88
CA GLY A 100 -20.23 25.48 -5.33
C GLY A 100 -19.25 26.59 -4.94
N LEU A 101 -19.22 27.68 -5.72
CA LEU A 101 -18.51 28.89 -5.35
C LEU A 101 -19.53 29.96 -4.86
N ARG A 102 -19.08 30.81 -3.95
CA ARG A 102 -19.88 31.94 -3.45
C ARG A 102 -20.12 32.94 -4.57
N SER A 103 -21.25 33.60 -4.55
CA SER A 103 -21.56 34.69 -5.48
C SER A 103 -20.77 35.94 -5.13
N GLY A 104 -20.38 36.72 -6.16
CA GLY A 104 -19.72 38.01 -5.99
C GLY A 104 -18.22 37.94 -5.68
N LEU A 105 -17.55 36.86 -6.13
CA LEU A 105 -16.11 36.75 -6.08
C LEU A 105 -15.46 37.84 -6.96
N GLY A 106 -14.47 38.54 -6.43
CA GLY A 106 -13.70 39.58 -7.12
C GLY A 106 -12.61 39.05 -8.01
N ASP A 107 -11.92 39.96 -8.70
CA ASP A 107 -10.74 39.63 -9.47
C ASP A 107 -9.59 39.20 -8.55
N GLY A 108 -8.79 38.21 -8.98
CA GLY A 108 -7.63 37.74 -8.23
C GLY A 108 -7.31 36.26 -8.41
N THR A 109 -6.31 35.80 -7.65
CA THR A 109 -5.82 34.42 -7.67
C THR A 109 -6.51 33.59 -6.57
N TYR A 110 -7.20 32.54 -6.97
CA TYR A 110 -7.92 31.63 -6.08
C TYR A 110 -7.14 30.33 -5.91
N THR A 111 -6.95 29.90 -4.66
CA THR A 111 -6.28 28.63 -4.34
C THR A 111 -7.29 27.55 -4.04
N VAL A 112 -7.25 26.48 -4.81
CA VAL A 112 -8.03 25.27 -4.60
C VAL A 112 -7.19 24.27 -3.84
N SER A 113 -7.69 23.75 -2.74
CA SER A 113 -7.11 22.61 -2.03
C SER A 113 -8.16 21.51 -1.89
N TRP A 114 -7.77 20.29 -2.17
CA TRP A 114 -8.70 19.17 -2.10
C TRP A 114 -8.08 17.96 -1.41
N LYS A 115 -8.95 17.13 -0.85
CA LYS A 115 -8.63 15.86 -0.22
C LYS A 115 -9.74 14.87 -0.52
N ALA A 116 -9.36 13.62 -0.79
CA ALA A 116 -10.30 12.52 -1.00
C ALA A 116 -9.66 11.19 -0.58
N VAL A 117 -10.44 10.12 -0.55
CA VAL A 117 -9.95 8.75 -0.39
C VAL A 117 -10.28 7.99 -1.66
N SER A 118 -9.28 7.40 -2.27
CA SER A 118 -9.44 6.60 -3.47
C SER A 118 -10.16 5.27 -3.18
N ALA A 119 -10.64 4.58 -4.21
CA ALA A 119 -11.38 3.33 -4.04
C ALA A 119 -10.58 2.23 -3.32
N ASP A 120 -9.25 2.27 -3.40
CA ASP A 120 -8.35 1.34 -2.73
C ASP A 120 -8.09 1.68 -1.24
N GLY A 121 -8.67 2.78 -0.73
CA GLY A 121 -8.57 3.21 0.67
C GLY A 121 -7.40 4.13 0.98
N HIS A 122 -6.64 4.60 -0.03
CA HIS A 122 -5.54 5.53 0.21
C HIS A 122 -6.01 6.99 0.19
N PRO A 123 -5.65 7.79 1.20
CA PRO A 123 -5.92 9.22 1.18
C PRO A 123 -5.05 9.90 0.13
N ILE A 124 -5.69 10.71 -0.69
CA ILE A 124 -5.08 11.53 -1.74
C ILE A 124 -5.41 12.99 -1.51
N SER A 125 -4.53 13.90 -1.90
CA SER A 125 -4.74 15.34 -1.79
C SER A 125 -3.92 16.09 -2.82
N GLY A 126 -4.35 17.30 -3.15
CA GLY A 126 -3.63 18.20 -4.04
C GLY A 126 -4.10 19.63 -3.89
N ALA A 127 -3.40 20.53 -4.56
CA ALA A 127 -3.76 21.94 -4.62
C ALA A 127 -3.33 22.54 -5.96
N TYR A 128 -4.09 23.52 -6.44
CA TYR A 128 -3.77 24.32 -7.61
C TYR A 128 -4.42 25.68 -7.51
N VAL A 129 -4.13 26.58 -8.45
CA VAL A 129 -4.70 27.93 -8.51
C VAL A 129 -5.45 28.15 -9.83
N PHE A 130 -6.45 29.02 -9.82
CA PHE A 130 -7.06 29.60 -11.00
C PHE A 130 -7.27 31.11 -10.78
N HIS A 131 -7.56 31.86 -11.83
CA HIS A 131 -7.64 33.30 -11.78
C HIS A 131 -9.01 33.80 -12.27
N ILE A 132 -9.52 34.86 -11.64
CA ILE A 132 -10.69 35.60 -12.10
C ILE A 132 -10.22 37.04 -12.39
N GLY A 133 -10.47 37.56 -13.59
CA GLY A 133 -10.03 38.89 -14.00
C GLY A 133 -8.48 38.97 -14.05
N GLU A 134 -7.95 40.13 -13.68
CA GLU A 134 -6.47 40.30 -13.63
C GLU A 134 -5.88 39.51 -12.44
N PRO A 135 -4.83 38.68 -12.68
CA PRO A 135 -4.17 37.96 -11.62
C PRO A 135 -3.57 38.93 -10.59
N SER A 136 -4.09 38.94 -9.40
CA SER A 136 -3.60 39.78 -8.30
C SER A 136 -3.50 38.99 -7.01
N GLY A 137 -2.47 39.28 -6.22
CA GLY A 137 -2.22 38.64 -4.93
C GLY A 137 -1.30 37.40 -5.00
N SER A 138 -0.63 37.12 -3.91
CA SER A 138 0.12 35.86 -3.73
C SER A 138 -0.85 34.74 -3.45
N PRO A 139 -0.65 33.52 -3.98
CA PRO A 139 -1.52 32.38 -3.67
C PRO A 139 -1.57 32.14 -2.15
N ALA A 140 -2.69 32.47 -1.54
CA ALA A 140 -2.87 32.27 -0.10
C ALA A 140 -3.05 30.79 0.21
N GLY A 141 -2.25 30.25 1.12
CA GLY A 141 -2.45 28.91 1.64
C GLY A 141 -1.70 27.77 0.97
N LEU A 142 -1.00 27.97 -0.16
CA LEU A 142 -0.15 26.93 -0.75
C LEU A 142 0.97 26.46 0.21
N LYS A 143 1.49 27.37 1.06
CA LYS A 143 2.48 27.01 2.10
C LYS A 143 1.92 26.07 3.18
N ASP A 144 0.65 26.24 3.57
CA ASP A 144 -0.03 25.39 4.55
C ASP A 144 -0.36 24.01 3.97
N LEU A 145 -0.52 23.92 2.65
CA LEU A 145 -0.83 22.67 1.95
C LEU A 145 0.40 21.80 1.70
N ALA A 146 1.54 22.43 1.41
CA ALA A 146 2.82 21.72 1.38
C ALA A 146 3.17 21.13 2.76
N SER A 147 2.74 21.79 3.86
CA SER A 147 2.88 21.27 5.23
C SER A 147 1.73 20.33 5.65
N GLY A 148 0.53 20.45 5.06
CA GLY A 148 -0.64 19.59 5.33
C GLY A 148 -0.58 18.20 4.69
N SER A 149 0.28 17.98 3.67
CA SER A 149 0.57 16.65 3.12
C SER A 149 1.30 15.74 4.12
N GLY A 150 1.74 16.27 5.26
CA GLY A 150 2.38 15.53 6.34
C GLY A 150 1.47 14.58 7.13
N ALA A 151 0.13 14.72 7.06
CA ALA A 151 -0.78 13.87 7.84
C ALA A 151 -0.80 12.41 7.35
N ALA A 152 -0.69 12.17 6.03
CA ALA A 152 -0.63 10.82 5.48
C ALA A 152 0.72 10.10 5.68
N GLY A 153 1.79 10.82 6.05
CA GLY A 153 3.14 10.29 6.28
C GLY A 153 3.59 10.29 7.75
N GLY A 154 2.77 10.78 8.68
CA GLY A 154 3.10 10.94 10.08
C GLY A 154 3.28 9.62 10.87
N PRO A 155 3.51 9.72 12.20
CA PRO A 155 3.72 8.56 13.07
C PRO A 155 2.54 7.57 13.05
N LEU A 156 1.34 8.01 12.70
CA LEU A 156 0.13 7.19 12.62
C LEU A 156 0.25 6.06 11.59
N LYS A 157 0.90 6.31 10.45
CA LYS A 157 1.19 5.29 9.42
C LYS A 157 1.94 4.09 10.00
N TRP A 158 2.94 4.34 10.83
CA TRP A 158 3.73 3.28 11.47
C TRP A 158 2.92 2.48 12.49
N ILE A 159 2.00 3.15 13.21
CA ILE A 159 1.11 2.50 14.16
C ILE A 159 0.12 1.59 13.43
N VAL A 160 -0.45 2.05 12.32
CA VAL A 160 -1.34 1.25 11.46
C VAL A 160 -0.58 0.04 10.90
N SER A 161 0.60 0.24 10.32
CA SER A 161 1.44 -0.87 9.84
C SER A 161 1.81 -1.86 10.94
N PHE A 162 1.99 -1.41 12.18
CA PHE A 162 2.25 -2.28 13.32
C PHE A 162 1.04 -3.16 13.68
N THR A 163 -0.19 -2.61 13.61
CA THR A 163 -1.40 -3.43 13.82
C THR A 163 -1.55 -4.51 12.76
N ASP A 164 -1.27 -4.19 11.49
CA ASP A 164 -1.30 -5.16 10.40
C ASP A 164 -0.25 -6.25 10.58
N TRP A 165 0.94 -5.88 11.01
CA TRP A 165 2.00 -6.83 11.34
C TRP A 165 1.57 -7.84 12.41
N ILE A 166 0.91 -7.38 13.50
CA ILE A 166 0.40 -8.27 14.55
C ILE A 166 -0.67 -9.20 14.00
N GLN A 167 -1.57 -8.70 13.12
CA GLN A 167 -2.58 -9.54 12.45
C GLN A 167 -1.91 -10.60 11.58
N TYR A 168 -0.94 -10.23 10.74
CA TYR A 168 -0.22 -11.18 9.89
C TYR A 168 0.53 -12.24 10.71
N LEU A 169 1.17 -11.88 11.80
CA LEU A 169 1.82 -12.81 12.72
C LEU A 169 0.81 -13.77 13.36
N GLY A 170 -0.28 -13.24 13.91
CA GLY A 170 -1.32 -14.04 14.56
C GLY A 170 -1.94 -15.05 13.59
N LEU A 171 -2.36 -14.59 12.40
CA LEU A 171 -2.94 -15.45 11.37
C LEU A 171 -1.94 -16.48 10.84
N SER A 172 -0.66 -16.10 10.69
CA SER A 172 0.40 -17.02 10.29
C SER A 172 0.59 -18.14 11.30
N VAL A 173 0.67 -17.80 12.60
CA VAL A 173 0.81 -18.79 13.66
C VAL A 173 -0.40 -19.72 13.70
N MET A 174 -1.62 -19.19 13.59
CA MET A 174 -2.83 -20.00 13.54
C MET A 174 -2.81 -20.97 12.35
N LEU A 175 -2.53 -20.45 11.15
CA LEU A 175 -2.48 -21.27 9.93
C LEU A 175 -1.43 -22.38 10.05
N GLY A 176 -0.22 -22.04 10.50
CA GLY A 176 0.86 -23.02 10.61
C GLY A 176 0.64 -24.08 11.67
N VAL A 177 0.09 -23.72 12.83
CA VAL A 177 -0.27 -24.69 13.88
C VAL A 177 -1.38 -25.62 13.40
N LEU A 178 -2.43 -25.07 12.75
CA LEU A 178 -3.50 -25.88 12.18
C LEU A 178 -2.99 -26.81 11.07
N ALA A 179 -2.12 -26.31 10.19
CA ALA A 179 -1.48 -27.13 9.17
C ALA A 179 -0.60 -28.23 9.79
N PHE A 180 0.19 -27.92 10.82
CA PHE A 180 1.00 -28.88 11.55
C PHE A 180 0.15 -30.04 12.13
N LEU A 181 -1.02 -29.70 12.69
CA LEU A 181 -1.95 -30.67 13.25
C LEU A 181 -2.65 -31.50 12.17
N LEU A 182 -3.19 -30.85 11.14
CA LEU A 182 -4.07 -31.45 10.14
C LEU A 182 -3.32 -32.20 9.03
N LEU A 183 -2.19 -31.68 8.56
CA LEU A 183 -1.34 -32.32 7.56
C LEU A 183 -0.50 -33.47 8.15
N ARG A 184 -0.64 -33.72 9.45
CA ARG A 184 0.12 -34.77 10.16
C ARG A 184 1.62 -34.70 9.84
N ILE A 185 2.17 -33.50 9.91
CA ILE A 185 3.60 -33.27 9.69
C ILE A 185 4.42 -34.11 10.69
N ALA A 186 3.92 -34.24 11.93
CA ALA A 186 4.42 -35.24 12.86
C ALA A 186 3.96 -36.65 12.49
N PRO A 187 4.81 -37.72 12.69
CA PRO A 187 4.44 -39.09 12.38
C PRO A 187 3.19 -39.56 13.13
N ALA A 188 2.31 -40.28 12.44
CA ALA A 188 1.05 -40.78 13.00
C ALA A 188 1.25 -41.72 14.21
N SER A 189 2.41 -42.38 14.32
CA SER A 189 2.79 -43.23 15.46
C SER A 189 2.90 -42.50 16.80
N LEU A 190 3.01 -41.15 16.75
CA LEU A 190 3.12 -40.30 17.94
C LEU A 190 1.79 -39.71 18.40
N GLN A 191 0.84 -39.68 17.54
CA GLN A 191 -0.47 -39.14 17.82
C GLN A 191 -1.40 -40.32 18.21
N ARG A 192 -1.38 -40.69 19.49
CA ARG A 192 -2.43 -41.56 20.03
C ARG A 192 -3.83 -41.02 19.69
N GLU A 193 -3.91 -39.68 19.68
CA GLU A 193 -5.03 -38.90 19.11
C GLU A 193 -4.47 -37.79 18.19
N PRO A 194 -5.10 -37.54 17.02
CA PRO A 194 -4.57 -36.63 15.99
C PRO A 194 -4.38 -35.17 16.42
N MET A 195 -4.87 -34.76 17.59
CA MET A 195 -4.92 -33.36 18.04
C MET A 195 -4.22 -33.13 19.38
N ASP A 196 -3.61 -34.15 19.98
CA ASP A 196 -2.93 -33.98 21.28
C ASP A 196 -1.46 -33.55 21.14
N VAL A 197 -1.26 -32.32 20.63
CA VAL A 197 0.06 -31.71 20.58
C VAL A 197 0.14 -30.65 21.70
N PRO A 198 1.08 -30.84 22.68
CA PRO A 198 1.20 -29.92 23.79
C PRO A 198 1.43 -28.49 23.36
N GLY A 199 0.73 -27.56 23.98
CA GLY A 199 0.88 -26.13 23.70
C GLY A 199 0.22 -25.62 22.44
N SER A 200 -0.27 -26.50 21.53
CA SER A 200 -0.90 -26.05 20.27
C SER A 200 -2.14 -25.21 20.51
N TYR A 201 -3.04 -25.61 21.39
CA TYR A 201 -4.24 -24.84 21.73
C TYR A 201 -3.92 -23.51 22.41
N LYS A 202 -2.95 -23.51 23.35
CA LYS A 202 -2.50 -22.26 23.98
C LYS A 202 -1.95 -21.29 22.92
N LEU A 203 -1.18 -21.79 21.96
CA LEU A 203 -0.62 -21.00 20.88
C LEU A 203 -1.70 -20.47 19.95
N LEU A 204 -2.72 -21.29 19.60
CA LEU A 204 -3.88 -20.86 18.83
C LEU A 204 -4.66 -19.74 19.51
N TRP A 205 -4.92 -19.84 20.82
CA TRP A 205 -5.63 -18.79 21.57
C TRP A 205 -4.83 -17.51 21.70
N ILE A 206 -3.51 -17.59 21.93
CA ILE A 206 -2.65 -16.40 22.02
C ILE A 206 -2.62 -15.69 20.66
N SER A 207 -2.41 -16.44 19.57
CA SER A 207 -2.34 -15.86 18.22
C SER A 207 -3.70 -15.32 17.75
N TYR A 208 -4.80 -16.00 18.08
CA TYR A 208 -6.15 -15.51 17.85
C TYR A 208 -6.40 -14.20 18.61
N GLY A 209 -6.08 -14.17 19.92
CA GLY A 209 -6.26 -12.97 20.74
C GLY A 209 -5.45 -11.78 20.24
N ALA A 210 -4.19 -12.02 19.83
CA ALA A 210 -3.34 -10.99 19.25
C ALA A 210 -3.89 -10.44 17.92
N ALA A 211 -4.29 -11.33 16.99
CA ALA A 211 -4.88 -10.93 15.71
C ALA A 211 -6.20 -10.17 15.88
N SER A 212 -7.10 -10.68 16.75
CA SER A 212 -8.40 -10.06 17.00
C SER A 212 -8.27 -8.71 17.71
N PHE A 213 -7.35 -8.58 18.67
CA PHE A 213 -7.09 -7.30 19.32
C PHE A 213 -6.53 -6.27 18.34
N ALA A 214 -5.56 -6.66 17.52
CA ALA A 214 -5.00 -5.78 16.49
C ALA A 214 -6.09 -5.35 15.48
N ALA A 215 -6.95 -6.27 15.05
CA ALA A 215 -8.07 -5.96 14.18
C ALA A 215 -9.10 -5.03 14.85
N LEU A 216 -9.37 -5.18 16.15
CA LEU A 216 -10.27 -4.28 16.86
C LEU A 216 -9.72 -2.85 16.91
N VAL A 217 -8.43 -2.71 17.20
CA VAL A 217 -7.74 -1.41 17.29
C VAL A 217 -7.52 -0.79 15.90
N SER A 218 -7.46 -1.58 14.84
CA SER A 218 -7.23 -1.06 13.49
C SER A 218 -8.34 -0.12 13.01
N LEU A 219 -9.59 -0.29 13.43
CA LEU A 219 -10.70 0.57 13.00
C LEU A 219 -10.51 2.04 13.38
N PRO A 220 -10.34 2.41 14.67
CA PRO A 220 -10.11 3.81 15.03
C PRO A 220 -8.81 4.37 14.42
N LEU A 221 -7.76 3.56 14.32
CA LEU A 221 -6.49 4.01 13.75
C LEU A 221 -6.57 4.28 12.24
N ASN A 222 -7.21 3.40 11.47
CA ASN A 222 -7.42 3.63 10.05
C ASN A 222 -8.42 4.77 9.80
N THR A 223 -9.45 4.93 10.65
CA THR A 223 -10.36 6.08 10.57
C THR A 223 -9.58 7.40 10.68
N LEU A 224 -8.65 7.51 11.65
CA LEU A 224 -7.80 8.69 11.78
C LEU A 224 -6.83 8.83 10.60
N TYR A 225 -6.25 7.74 10.13
CA TYR A 225 -5.32 7.73 9.01
C TYR A 225 -6.00 8.18 7.69
N GLU A 226 -7.14 7.60 7.34
CA GLU A 226 -7.89 7.92 6.12
C GLU A 226 -8.50 9.33 6.18
N SER A 227 -9.07 9.72 7.34
CA SER A 227 -9.67 11.05 7.50
C SER A 227 -8.62 12.16 7.57
N GLY A 228 -7.39 11.83 8.06
CA GLY A 228 -6.31 12.79 8.27
C GLY A 228 -6.66 13.90 9.26
N VAL A 229 -7.57 13.65 10.18
CA VAL A 229 -7.89 14.56 11.29
C VAL A 229 -7.00 14.26 12.48
N ASP A 230 -6.79 15.26 13.32
CA ASP A 230 -6.04 15.10 14.56
C ASP A 230 -6.80 14.26 15.59
N LEU A 231 -6.08 13.66 16.53
CA LEU A 231 -6.66 12.83 17.60
C LEU A 231 -7.73 13.57 18.42
N ASN A 232 -7.61 14.90 18.59
CA ASN A 232 -8.57 15.73 19.30
C ASN A 232 -9.88 15.95 18.54
N GLN A 233 -9.90 15.70 17.23
CA GLN A 233 -11.08 15.81 16.36
C GLN A 233 -11.77 14.46 16.14
N PHE A 234 -11.22 13.37 16.71
CA PHE A 234 -11.83 12.04 16.63
C PHE A 234 -13.22 12.03 17.26
N SER A 235 -14.20 11.48 16.54
CA SER A 235 -15.57 11.34 17.01
C SER A 235 -16.17 9.99 16.65
N TRP A 236 -17.17 9.55 17.41
CA TRP A 236 -17.92 8.33 17.11
C TRP A 236 -18.68 8.42 15.77
N ALA A 237 -19.09 9.63 15.38
CA ALA A 237 -19.74 9.89 14.09
C ALA A 237 -18.75 9.63 12.94
N LEU A 238 -17.49 10.09 13.07
CA LEU A 238 -16.43 9.86 12.11
C LEU A 238 -16.16 8.36 11.93
N MET A 239 -16.06 7.62 13.04
CA MET A 239 -15.89 6.17 13.01
C MET A 239 -17.11 5.44 12.42
N GLY A 240 -18.32 5.94 12.68
CA GLY A 240 -19.56 5.44 12.06
C GLY A 240 -19.57 5.65 10.55
N SER A 241 -19.03 6.77 10.06
CA SER A 241 -18.86 7.04 8.63
C SER A 241 -17.84 6.09 8.01
N ALA A 242 -16.68 5.88 8.66
CA ALA A 242 -15.69 4.90 8.23
C ALA A 242 -16.30 3.50 8.06
N LEU A 243 -17.04 3.03 9.05
CA LEU A 243 -17.68 1.70 9.01
C LEU A 243 -18.67 1.52 7.86
N LYS A 244 -19.44 2.57 7.52
CA LYS A 244 -20.54 2.45 6.55
C LYS A 244 -20.13 2.80 5.14
N LEU A 245 -19.22 3.76 4.99
CA LEU A 245 -18.95 4.45 3.73
C LEU A 245 -17.56 4.11 3.14
N THR A 246 -16.67 3.44 3.90
CA THR A 246 -15.37 3.01 3.37
C THR A 246 -15.32 1.51 3.09
N SER A 247 -14.53 1.11 2.10
CA SER A 247 -14.26 -0.30 1.80
C SER A 247 -13.56 -0.99 2.97
N PHE A 248 -12.65 -0.28 3.65
CA PHE A 248 -11.99 -0.76 4.86
C PHE A 248 -13.00 -1.11 5.96
N GLY A 249 -13.95 -0.22 6.26
CA GLY A 249 -14.96 -0.43 7.29
C GLY A 249 -15.84 -1.65 7.01
N GLN A 250 -16.26 -1.85 5.75
CA GLN A 250 -17.06 -3.01 5.34
C GLN A 250 -16.28 -4.32 5.51
N ILE A 251 -15.00 -4.33 5.09
CA ILE A 251 -14.12 -5.50 5.26
C ILE A 251 -13.84 -5.74 6.73
N TRP A 252 -13.65 -4.71 7.54
CA TRP A 252 -13.48 -4.82 8.99
C TRP A 252 -14.67 -5.49 9.67
N MET A 253 -15.91 -5.13 9.30
CA MET A 253 -17.10 -5.81 9.83
C MET A 253 -17.09 -7.31 9.51
N LEU A 254 -16.68 -7.69 8.28
CA LEU A 254 -16.52 -9.10 7.91
C LEU A 254 -15.42 -9.79 8.72
N GLN A 255 -14.29 -9.12 8.97
CA GLN A 255 -13.22 -9.64 9.81
C GLN A 255 -13.68 -9.87 11.26
N MET A 256 -14.49 -8.97 11.83
CA MET A 256 -15.06 -9.15 13.17
C MET A 256 -16.01 -10.34 13.23
N LEU A 257 -16.83 -10.55 12.21
CA LEU A 257 -17.67 -11.75 12.10
C LEU A 257 -16.82 -13.03 12.01
N ILE A 258 -15.78 -13.03 11.18
CA ILE A 258 -14.85 -14.16 11.06
C ILE A 258 -14.15 -14.43 12.40
N ALA A 259 -13.70 -13.38 13.09
CA ALA A 259 -13.09 -13.51 14.42
C ALA A 259 -14.04 -14.18 15.43
N LEU A 260 -15.30 -13.74 15.47
CA LEU A 260 -16.31 -14.37 16.32
C LEU A 260 -16.51 -15.86 15.99
N LEU A 261 -16.59 -16.20 14.72
CA LEU A 261 -16.73 -17.59 14.28
C LEU A 261 -15.49 -18.44 14.62
N ILE A 262 -14.28 -17.87 14.53
CA ILE A 262 -13.04 -18.52 14.97
C ILE A 262 -13.10 -18.81 16.48
N ALA A 263 -13.55 -17.85 17.31
CA ALA A 263 -13.71 -18.08 18.74
C ALA A 263 -14.65 -19.28 19.02
N VAL A 264 -15.80 -19.34 18.33
CA VAL A 264 -16.75 -20.44 18.48
C VAL A 264 -16.13 -21.79 18.08
N THR A 265 -15.38 -21.84 16.97
CA THR A 265 -14.72 -23.07 16.54
C THR A 265 -13.59 -23.48 17.48
N LEU A 266 -12.81 -22.55 18.00
CA LEU A 266 -11.75 -22.82 18.99
C LEU A 266 -12.34 -23.32 20.30
N LEU A 267 -13.41 -22.70 20.81
CA LEU A 267 -14.12 -23.17 22.02
C LEU A 267 -14.67 -24.58 21.83
N SER A 268 -15.27 -24.85 20.68
CA SER A 268 -15.80 -26.19 20.36
C SER A 268 -14.72 -27.27 20.28
N GLY A 269 -13.50 -26.89 19.84
CA GLY A 269 -12.35 -27.79 19.75
C GLY A 269 -11.59 -27.98 21.07
N TYR A 270 -11.71 -27.05 22.02
CA TYR A 270 -11.00 -27.08 23.30
C TYR A 270 -11.63 -28.05 24.32
N ASP A 271 -12.92 -28.33 24.21
CA ASP A 271 -13.65 -29.20 25.12
C ASP A 271 -13.09 -30.63 25.04
N LEU A 272 -12.44 -31.09 26.13
CA LEU A 272 -11.74 -32.36 26.23
C LEU A 272 -12.74 -33.57 26.23
N ASP A 273 -13.98 -33.31 26.62
CA ASP A 273 -15.04 -34.34 26.64
C ASP A 273 -15.66 -34.56 25.25
N ARG A 274 -15.33 -33.73 24.29
CA ARG A 274 -15.82 -33.86 22.91
C ARG A 274 -15.11 -34.96 22.16
N THR A 275 -15.89 -35.61 21.29
CA THR A 275 -15.35 -36.65 20.42
C THR A 275 -14.27 -36.10 19.49
N ILE A 276 -13.27 -36.94 19.18
CA ILE A 276 -12.17 -36.59 18.26
C ILE A 276 -12.68 -36.05 16.91
N ARG A 277 -13.86 -36.45 16.47
CA ARG A 277 -14.48 -35.92 15.24
C ARG A 277 -14.79 -34.42 15.38
N VAL A 278 -15.37 -33.99 16.48
CA VAL A 278 -15.70 -32.57 16.71
C VAL A 278 -14.44 -31.73 16.70
N ARG A 279 -13.37 -32.17 17.37
CA ARG A 279 -12.08 -31.48 17.40
C ARG A 279 -11.45 -31.34 16.00
N ILE A 280 -11.51 -32.41 15.18
CA ILE A 280 -11.01 -32.38 13.80
C ILE A 280 -11.84 -31.42 12.95
N TRP A 281 -13.17 -31.49 12.99
CA TRP A 281 -14.03 -30.58 12.21
C TRP A 281 -13.92 -29.12 12.64
N SER A 282 -13.82 -28.89 13.93
CA SER A 282 -13.55 -27.57 14.49
C SER A 282 -12.25 -26.99 13.96
N SER A 283 -11.18 -27.80 13.88
CA SER A 283 -9.89 -27.35 13.34
C SER A 283 -9.93 -27.06 11.84
N TYR A 284 -10.69 -27.86 11.05
CA TYR A 284 -10.92 -27.53 9.64
C TYR A 284 -11.76 -26.27 9.48
N GLY A 285 -12.78 -26.07 10.34
CA GLY A 285 -13.57 -24.85 10.38
C GLY A 285 -12.70 -23.62 10.70
N THR A 286 -11.86 -23.73 11.73
CA THR A 286 -10.91 -22.66 12.07
C THR A 286 -9.94 -22.38 10.92
N LEU A 287 -9.40 -23.43 10.27
CA LEU A 287 -8.51 -23.27 9.12
C LEU A 287 -9.19 -22.50 7.98
N LEU A 288 -10.43 -22.86 7.63
CA LEU A 288 -11.19 -22.20 6.59
C LEU A 288 -11.44 -20.72 6.92
N LEU A 289 -11.79 -20.43 8.17
CA LEU A 289 -12.03 -19.05 8.64
C LEU A 289 -10.72 -18.21 8.65
N VAL A 290 -9.59 -18.81 9.00
CA VAL A 290 -8.27 -18.14 8.91
C VAL A 290 -7.92 -17.84 7.45
N LEU A 291 -8.19 -18.76 6.52
CA LEU A 291 -8.02 -18.51 5.09
C LEU A 291 -8.99 -17.42 4.61
N GLY A 292 -10.23 -17.40 5.09
CA GLY A 292 -11.18 -16.32 4.82
C GLY A 292 -10.69 -14.97 5.32
N TRP A 293 -10.07 -14.93 6.51
CA TRP A 293 -9.49 -13.69 7.02
C TRP A 293 -8.29 -13.20 6.19
N LEU A 294 -7.38 -14.11 5.79
CA LEU A 294 -6.29 -13.79 4.87
C LEU A 294 -6.80 -13.29 3.50
N LEU A 295 -7.93 -13.85 3.02
CA LEU A 295 -8.56 -13.36 1.79
C LEU A 295 -9.03 -11.91 1.93
N THR A 296 -9.55 -11.51 3.09
CA THR A 296 -9.98 -10.11 3.31
C THR A 296 -8.81 -9.13 3.22
N HIS A 297 -7.59 -9.53 3.60
CA HIS A 297 -6.40 -8.70 3.42
C HIS A 297 -6.03 -8.55 1.94
N ALA A 298 -6.18 -9.60 1.12
CA ALA A 298 -5.94 -9.51 -0.32
C ALA A 298 -7.01 -8.68 -1.06
N MET A 299 -8.16 -8.41 -0.44
CA MET A 299 -9.23 -7.57 -0.99
C MET A 299 -8.99 -6.07 -0.76
N THR A 300 -7.97 -5.70 0.00
CA THR A 300 -7.59 -4.32 0.32
C THR A 300 -6.22 -3.98 -0.26
N GLY A 301 -5.93 -2.69 -0.45
CA GLY A 301 -4.64 -2.20 -0.93
C GLY A 301 -4.37 -2.44 -2.43
N HIS A 302 -3.11 -2.36 -2.81
CA HIS A 302 -2.66 -2.33 -4.21
C HIS A 302 -3.17 -3.44 -5.14
N PRO A 303 -3.32 -4.73 -4.72
CA PRO A 303 -3.87 -5.76 -5.60
C PRO A 303 -5.34 -5.51 -5.99
N ALA A 304 -6.11 -4.88 -5.10
CA ALA A 304 -7.50 -4.51 -5.37
C ALA A 304 -7.63 -3.37 -6.39
N ALA A 305 -6.56 -2.65 -6.61
CA ALA A 305 -6.41 -1.51 -7.51
C ALA A 305 -5.83 -1.86 -8.89
N ALA A 306 -5.35 -3.08 -9.09
CA ALA A 306 -4.71 -3.48 -10.34
C ALA A 306 -5.73 -3.62 -11.49
N GLU A 307 -5.31 -3.34 -12.73
CA GLU A 307 -6.13 -3.46 -13.94
C GLU A 307 -6.75 -4.87 -14.09
N GLN A 308 -5.95 -5.93 -13.82
CA GLN A 308 -6.44 -7.31 -13.75
C GLN A 308 -6.73 -7.73 -12.30
N ARG A 309 -7.65 -7.01 -11.66
CA ARG A 309 -7.98 -7.11 -10.24
C ARG A 309 -8.12 -8.54 -9.72
N MET A 310 -8.96 -9.37 -10.35
CA MET A 310 -9.21 -10.74 -9.87
C MET A 310 -7.95 -11.59 -9.86
N LEU A 311 -7.09 -11.45 -10.87
CA LEU A 311 -5.82 -12.15 -10.92
C LEU A 311 -4.85 -11.63 -9.86
N ALA A 312 -4.73 -10.31 -9.72
CA ALA A 312 -3.84 -9.69 -8.74
C ALA A 312 -4.23 -10.07 -7.30
N MET A 313 -5.52 -9.97 -6.95
CA MET A 313 -6.05 -10.40 -5.64
C MET A 313 -5.84 -11.90 -5.39
N THR A 314 -6.02 -12.74 -6.42
CA THR A 314 -5.79 -14.18 -6.31
C THR A 314 -4.31 -14.47 -6.04
N MET A 315 -3.41 -13.82 -6.78
CA MET A 315 -1.96 -13.98 -6.61
C MET A 315 -1.51 -13.48 -5.24
N ASP A 316 -2.05 -12.36 -4.76
CA ASP A 316 -1.75 -11.83 -3.43
C ASP A 316 -2.29 -12.75 -2.33
N PHE A 317 -3.52 -13.23 -2.44
CA PHE A 317 -4.07 -14.22 -1.50
C PHE A 317 -3.21 -15.48 -1.42
N VAL A 318 -2.80 -16.04 -2.56
CA VAL A 318 -1.92 -17.22 -2.61
C VAL A 318 -0.55 -16.90 -2.00
N HIS A 319 -0.02 -15.68 -2.22
CA HIS A 319 1.20 -15.18 -1.60
C HIS A 319 1.09 -15.12 -0.08
N LEU A 320 0.02 -14.49 0.44
CA LEU A 320 -0.26 -14.37 1.87
C LEU A 320 -0.41 -15.73 2.54
N VAL A 321 -1.14 -16.66 1.93
CA VAL A 321 -1.31 -18.04 2.44
C VAL A 321 0.04 -18.78 2.49
N ALA A 322 0.86 -18.67 1.44
CA ALA A 322 2.17 -19.32 1.41
C ALA A 322 3.13 -18.74 2.46
N ALA A 323 3.14 -17.42 2.66
CA ALA A 323 3.93 -16.74 3.69
C ALA A 323 3.46 -17.13 5.09
N ALA A 324 2.17 -17.06 5.34
CA ALA A 324 1.55 -17.43 6.61
C ALA A 324 1.81 -18.92 6.94
N PHE A 325 1.68 -19.80 5.96
CA PHE A 325 2.00 -21.21 6.13
C PHE A 325 3.48 -21.43 6.50
N TRP A 326 4.41 -20.80 5.79
CA TRP A 326 5.84 -21.00 6.03
C TRP A 326 6.24 -20.51 7.43
N ILE A 327 5.90 -19.26 7.77
CA ILE A 327 6.25 -18.65 9.06
C ILE A 327 5.52 -19.35 10.21
N GLY A 328 4.25 -19.67 10.03
CA GLY A 328 3.47 -20.37 11.04
C GLY A 328 3.92 -21.81 11.28
N ALA A 329 4.29 -22.54 10.23
CA ALA A 329 4.84 -23.89 10.37
C ALA A 329 6.24 -23.88 11.01
N LEU A 330 7.09 -22.88 10.73
CA LEU A 330 8.35 -22.65 11.47
C LEU A 330 8.06 -22.42 12.97
N THR A 331 7.03 -21.66 13.31
CA THR A 331 6.60 -21.45 14.69
C THR A 331 6.18 -22.77 15.34
N ALA A 332 5.38 -23.59 14.66
CA ALA A 332 4.97 -24.90 15.15
C ALA A 332 6.21 -25.83 15.35
N MET A 333 7.16 -25.79 14.42
CA MET A 333 8.42 -26.53 14.53
C MET A 333 9.29 -26.05 15.71
N ALA A 334 9.34 -24.74 15.95
CA ALA A 334 10.14 -24.16 17.03
C ALA A 334 9.52 -24.36 18.42
N VAL A 335 8.19 -24.39 18.51
CA VAL A 335 7.44 -24.43 19.79
C VAL A 335 6.81 -25.80 20.04
N CYS A 336 5.96 -26.30 19.12
CA CYS A 336 5.17 -27.50 19.33
C CYS A 336 6.01 -28.79 19.21
N LEU A 337 6.96 -28.86 18.25
CA LEU A 337 7.78 -30.06 18.04
C LEU A 337 8.68 -30.40 19.24
N PRO A 338 9.40 -29.46 19.89
CA PRO A 338 10.14 -29.75 21.11
C PRO A 338 9.26 -30.23 22.26
N LEU A 339 8.09 -29.60 22.46
CA LEU A 339 7.12 -30.00 23.50
C LEU A 339 6.59 -31.41 23.26
N LEU A 340 6.29 -31.77 22.03
CA LEU A 340 5.85 -33.10 21.63
C LEU A 340 6.96 -34.14 21.83
N THR A 341 8.16 -33.86 21.31
CA THR A 341 9.28 -34.82 21.36
C THR A 341 9.80 -35.04 22.77
N ASN A 342 9.73 -34.03 23.68
CA ASN A 342 10.17 -34.19 25.07
C ASN A 342 9.34 -35.18 25.89
N ARG A 343 8.11 -35.49 25.45
CA ARG A 343 7.24 -36.52 26.06
C ARG A 343 7.62 -37.95 25.64
N LEU A 344 8.55 -38.10 24.68
CA LEU A 344 8.91 -39.39 24.11
C LEU A 344 10.13 -39.98 24.80
N PRO A 345 10.27 -41.34 24.78
CA PRO A 345 11.49 -42.01 25.21
C PRO A 345 12.70 -41.51 24.43
N ALA A 346 13.85 -41.37 25.11
CA ALA A 346 15.07 -40.83 24.54
C ALA A 346 15.51 -41.54 23.21
N LYS A 347 15.27 -42.86 23.11
CA LYS A 347 15.63 -43.68 21.94
C LYS A 347 14.97 -43.26 20.63
N VAL A 348 13.73 -42.77 20.68
CA VAL A 348 12.91 -42.42 19.48
C VAL A 348 12.83 -40.92 19.26
N ARG A 349 13.18 -40.11 20.24
CA ARG A 349 13.05 -38.66 20.25
C ARG A 349 13.77 -37.98 19.07
N GLY A 350 15.01 -38.40 18.80
CA GLY A 350 15.81 -37.81 17.72
C GLY A 350 15.27 -38.20 16.34
N GLU A 351 14.95 -39.48 16.14
CA GLU A 351 14.40 -39.96 14.86
C GLU A 351 13.14 -39.20 14.46
N ILE A 352 12.24 -39.05 15.39
CA ILE A 352 10.95 -38.36 15.17
C ILE A 352 11.15 -36.89 14.88
N TYR A 353 12.03 -36.21 15.61
CA TYR A 353 12.39 -34.83 15.33
C TYR A 353 12.84 -34.67 13.88
N TRP A 354 13.79 -35.48 13.41
CA TRP A 354 14.34 -35.38 12.07
C TRP A 354 13.34 -35.80 10.97
N VAL A 355 12.50 -36.82 11.21
CA VAL A 355 11.44 -37.21 10.27
C VAL A 355 10.44 -36.09 10.09
N THR A 356 10.01 -35.44 11.19
CA THR A 356 9.07 -34.33 11.15
C THR A 356 9.66 -33.14 10.41
N LEU A 357 10.91 -32.81 10.68
CA LEU A 357 11.62 -31.73 10.00
C LEU A 357 11.75 -31.99 8.49
N ARG A 358 12.08 -33.21 8.06
CA ARG A 358 12.14 -33.59 6.64
C ARG A 358 10.78 -33.41 5.93
N ARG A 359 9.68 -33.80 6.57
CA ARG A 359 8.32 -33.60 6.01
C ARG A 359 7.99 -32.13 5.87
N PHE A 360 8.28 -31.34 6.91
CA PHE A 360 8.08 -29.89 6.86
C PHE A 360 8.85 -29.25 5.69
N MET A 361 10.10 -29.65 5.45
CA MET A 361 10.93 -29.09 4.38
C MET A 361 10.35 -29.27 2.98
N VAL A 362 9.66 -30.39 2.71
CA VAL A 362 8.99 -30.61 1.43
C VAL A 362 7.88 -29.57 1.21
N TRP A 363 7.05 -29.34 2.23
CA TRP A 363 6.00 -28.34 2.20
C TRP A 363 6.58 -26.90 2.16
N GLY A 364 7.66 -26.66 2.91
CA GLY A 364 8.37 -25.38 2.93
C GLY A 364 8.95 -25.00 1.57
N MET A 365 9.56 -25.95 0.85
CA MET A 365 10.05 -25.70 -0.52
C MET A 365 8.91 -25.36 -1.48
N GLY A 366 7.75 -26.02 -1.36
CA GLY A 366 6.57 -25.69 -2.14
C GLY A 366 6.09 -24.26 -1.85
N ALA A 367 6.01 -23.88 -0.58
CA ALA A 367 5.63 -22.52 -0.17
C ALA A 367 6.60 -21.46 -0.72
N VAL A 368 7.92 -21.72 -0.67
CA VAL A 368 8.93 -20.83 -1.25
C VAL A 368 8.77 -20.66 -2.75
N ALA A 369 8.55 -21.75 -3.49
CA ALA A 369 8.33 -21.66 -4.93
C ALA A 369 7.10 -20.80 -5.27
N VAL A 370 6.01 -20.95 -4.51
CA VAL A 370 4.80 -20.12 -4.63
C VAL A 370 5.11 -18.66 -4.30
N LEU A 371 5.84 -18.38 -3.21
CA LEU A 371 6.22 -17.03 -2.79
C LEU A 371 7.05 -16.31 -3.85
N VAL A 372 8.02 -17.00 -4.46
CA VAL A 372 8.84 -16.41 -5.53
C VAL A 372 7.98 -16.10 -6.76
N ALA A 373 7.15 -17.04 -7.21
CA ALA A 373 6.30 -16.84 -8.39
C ALA A 373 5.29 -15.69 -8.19
N THR A 374 4.55 -15.72 -7.08
CA THR A 374 3.54 -14.70 -6.78
C THR A 374 4.14 -13.33 -6.43
N GLY A 375 5.29 -13.31 -5.74
CA GLY A 375 6.01 -12.08 -5.42
C GLY A 375 6.62 -11.42 -6.65
N THR A 376 7.13 -12.21 -7.62
CA THR A 376 7.59 -11.67 -8.90
C THR A 376 6.41 -11.07 -9.68
N TYR A 377 5.28 -11.77 -9.78
CA TYR A 377 4.08 -11.25 -10.41
C TYR A 377 3.62 -9.93 -9.77
N GLY A 378 3.49 -9.89 -8.43
CA GLY A 378 3.06 -8.68 -7.72
C GLY A 378 4.02 -7.51 -7.93
N SER A 379 5.34 -7.76 -7.95
CA SER A 379 6.33 -6.71 -8.22
C SER A 379 6.21 -6.12 -9.64
N LEU A 380 5.93 -6.96 -10.64
CA LEU A 380 5.75 -6.53 -12.03
C LEU A 380 4.46 -5.74 -12.26
N VAL A 381 3.41 -6.03 -11.48
CA VAL A 381 2.10 -5.35 -11.57
C VAL A 381 2.10 -4.03 -10.80
N ILE A 382 2.76 -3.98 -9.64
CA ILE A 382 2.68 -2.84 -8.71
C ILE A 382 3.72 -1.77 -9.01
N LEU A 383 4.96 -2.15 -9.40
CA LEU A 383 6.02 -1.17 -9.65
C LEU A 383 5.84 -0.52 -11.04
N PRO A 384 5.94 0.82 -11.13
CA PRO A 384 5.87 1.50 -12.42
C PRO A 384 7.08 1.17 -13.29
N ALA A 385 6.87 1.22 -14.60
CA ALA A 385 7.95 1.03 -15.58
C ALA A 385 8.87 2.27 -15.65
N PRO A 386 10.20 2.09 -15.83
CA PRO A 386 10.91 0.82 -15.85
C PRO A 386 11.09 0.22 -14.44
N VAL A 387 10.63 -1.01 -14.25
CA VAL A 387 10.56 -1.70 -12.94
C VAL A 387 11.90 -1.70 -12.19
N LEU A 388 13.01 -1.91 -12.92
CA LEU A 388 14.33 -1.95 -12.30
C LEU A 388 14.73 -0.59 -11.70
N THR A 389 14.45 0.51 -12.38
CA THR A 389 14.70 1.86 -11.87
C THR A 389 13.83 2.11 -10.63
N SER A 390 12.54 1.85 -10.71
CA SER A 390 11.59 2.03 -9.60
C SER A 390 11.96 1.21 -8.37
N LEU A 391 12.54 0.02 -8.56
CA LEU A 391 13.01 -0.83 -7.47
C LEU A 391 14.12 -0.16 -6.63
N PHE A 392 15.01 0.63 -7.25
CA PHE A 392 16.13 1.27 -6.55
C PHE A 392 15.86 2.74 -6.19
N THR A 393 14.86 3.39 -6.77
CA THR A 393 14.60 4.82 -6.58
C THR A 393 13.37 5.12 -5.71
N THR A 394 12.45 4.15 -5.52
CA THR A 394 11.25 4.37 -4.71
C THR A 394 11.41 3.84 -3.29
N ALA A 395 10.74 4.46 -2.31
CA ALA A 395 10.69 3.95 -0.94
C ALA A 395 10.10 2.52 -0.89
N TYR A 396 9.06 2.26 -1.70
CA TYR A 396 8.47 0.94 -1.88
C TYR A 396 9.52 -0.09 -2.37
N GLY A 397 10.26 0.27 -3.42
CA GLY A 397 11.30 -0.60 -3.99
C GLY A 397 12.43 -0.93 -3.02
N LEU A 398 12.90 0.05 -2.22
CA LEU A 398 13.93 -0.17 -1.21
C LEU A 398 13.47 -1.13 -0.10
N VAL A 399 12.23 -0.99 0.39
CA VAL A 399 11.64 -1.92 1.37
C VAL A 399 11.48 -3.30 0.76
N LEU A 400 11.08 -3.40 -0.52
CA LEU A 400 10.98 -4.66 -1.25
C LEU A 400 12.36 -5.35 -1.41
N ILE A 401 13.43 -4.61 -1.70
CA ILE A 401 14.81 -5.13 -1.70
C ILE A 401 15.17 -5.70 -0.33
N GLY A 402 14.85 -4.99 0.75
CA GLY A 402 15.05 -5.49 2.13
C GLY A 402 14.31 -6.79 2.39
N LYS A 403 13.07 -6.92 1.92
CA LYS A 403 12.26 -8.15 2.00
C LYS A 403 12.89 -9.30 1.21
N ILE A 404 13.38 -9.03 -0.01
CA ILE A 404 14.07 -10.02 -0.85
C ILE A 404 15.39 -10.48 -0.19
N ALA A 405 16.19 -9.56 0.35
CA ALA A 405 17.43 -9.89 1.03
C ALA A 405 17.18 -10.81 2.25
N LEU A 406 16.16 -10.52 3.06
CA LEU A 406 15.79 -11.38 4.17
C LEU A 406 15.25 -12.75 3.71
N LEU A 407 14.52 -12.79 2.59
CA LEU A 407 14.10 -14.06 1.98
C LEU A 407 15.33 -14.92 1.63
N VAL A 408 16.37 -14.34 1.02
CA VAL A 408 17.63 -15.04 0.72
C VAL A 408 18.28 -15.56 2.00
N VAL A 409 18.30 -14.77 3.08
CA VAL A 409 18.80 -15.23 4.40
C VAL A 409 18.00 -16.44 4.90
N MET A 410 16.66 -16.41 4.82
CA MET A 410 15.81 -17.54 5.20
C MET A 410 16.07 -18.78 4.34
N LEU A 411 16.33 -18.61 3.03
CA LEU A 411 16.69 -19.72 2.13
C LEU A 411 18.04 -20.36 2.51
N VAL A 412 19.00 -19.56 2.97
CA VAL A 412 20.29 -20.08 3.49
C VAL A 412 20.04 -20.92 4.75
N PHE A 413 19.20 -20.47 5.69
CA PHE A 413 18.81 -21.28 6.85
C PHE A 413 18.08 -22.55 6.44
N ALA A 414 17.12 -22.47 5.51
CA ALA A 414 16.39 -23.63 5.00
C ALA A 414 17.34 -24.66 4.37
N GLY A 415 18.33 -24.23 3.58
CA GLY A 415 19.37 -25.08 3.00
C GLY A 415 20.25 -25.75 4.07
N TYR A 416 20.63 -24.99 5.11
CA TYR A 416 21.36 -25.55 6.27
C TYR A 416 20.50 -26.59 7.00
N HIS A 417 19.23 -26.32 7.27
CA HIS A 417 18.32 -27.29 7.90
C HIS A 417 18.12 -28.52 7.02
N ALA A 418 18.06 -28.37 5.69
CA ALA A 418 17.99 -29.48 4.74
C ALA A 418 19.19 -30.43 4.83
N LYS A 419 20.37 -29.85 4.82
CA LYS A 419 21.63 -30.63 4.94
C LYS A 419 21.69 -31.40 6.27
N ARG A 420 21.33 -30.73 7.37
CA ARG A 420 21.31 -31.36 8.71
C ARG A 420 20.25 -32.45 8.84
N ALA A 421 19.04 -32.21 8.27
CA ALA A 421 17.96 -33.19 8.30
C ALA A 421 18.27 -34.46 7.46
N LYS A 422 19.05 -34.33 6.38
CA LYS A 422 19.54 -35.50 5.61
C LYS A 422 20.52 -36.32 6.40
N ALA A 423 21.45 -35.68 7.11
CA ALA A 423 22.42 -36.36 7.95
C ALA A 423 21.79 -37.02 9.18
N ALA A 424 20.63 -36.55 9.64
CA ALA A 424 19.89 -37.01 10.82
C ALA A 424 20.77 -37.13 12.11
N THR A 425 21.82 -36.31 12.20
CA THR A 425 22.85 -36.38 13.26
C THR A 425 23.01 -35.02 13.94
N GLY A 426 23.41 -35.08 15.22
CA GLY A 426 23.76 -33.91 16.01
C GLY A 426 22.61 -33.30 16.82
N GLU A 427 22.85 -32.13 17.42
CA GLU A 427 21.91 -31.43 18.27
C GLU A 427 20.72 -30.85 17.48
N ARG A 428 19.62 -30.63 18.19
CA ARG A 428 18.42 -29.99 17.63
C ARG A 428 18.71 -28.57 17.12
N LEU A 429 18.07 -28.20 16.03
CA LEU A 429 18.26 -26.91 15.34
C LEU A 429 17.53 -25.74 16.02
N SER A 430 17.34 -25.76 17.35
CA SER A 430 16.46 -24.79 18.02
C SER A 430 16.90 -23.33 17.85
N ARG A 431 18.19 -23.05 17.85
CA ARG A 431 18.73 -21.68 17.69
C ARG A 431 18.55 -21.17 16.26
N SER A 432 18.88 -21.97 15.27
CA SER A 432 18.76 -21.59 13.86
C SER A 432 17.30 -21.47 13.40
N LEU A 433 16.41 -22.34 13.90
CA LEU A 433 14.96 -22.20 13.67
C LEU A 433 14.39 -20.91 14.27
N LYS A 434 14.85 -20.50 15.46
CA LYS A 434 14.43 -19.22 16.07
C LYS A 434 14.97 -18.03 15.28
N ALA A 435 16.20 -18.11 14.76
CA ALA A 435 16.77 -17.06 13.92
C ALA A 435 16.00 -16.91 12.59
N GLU A 436 15.66 -18.04 11.94
CA GLU A 436 14.82 -18.05 10.74
C GLU A 436 13.42 -17.48 11.02
N LEU A 437 12.82 -17.84 12.16
CA LEU A 437 11.53 -17.31 12.58
C LEU A 437 11.60 -15.79 12.83
N ALA A 438 12.66 -15.29 13.45
CA ALA A 438 12.86 -13.85 13.64
C ALA A 438 12.98 -13.11 12.30
N ALA A 439 13.73 -13.66 11.34
CA ALA A 439 13.81 -13.12 9.98
C ALA A 439 12.43 -13.10 9.30
N GLY A 440 11.64 -14.17 9.44
CA GLY A 440 10.27 -14.24 8.94
C GLY A 440 9.33 -13.20 9.57
N ALA A 441 9.45 -12.96 10.87
CA ALA A 441 8.68 -11.91 11.55
C ALA A 441 9.04 -10.50 11.02
N ILE A 442 10.32 -10.24 10.73
CA ILE A 442 10.77 -8.99 10.11
C ILE A 442 10.23 -8.86 8.68
N ILE A 443 10.23 -9.94 7.89
CA ILE A 443 9.62 -9.95 6.54
C ILE A 443 8.14 -9.56 6.60
N LEU A 444 7.38 -10.08 7.57
CA LEU A 444 5.98 -9.68 7.76
C LEU A 444 5.84 -8.20 8.17
N ALA A 445 6.77 -7.66 8.96
CA ALA A 445 6.78 -6.23 9.29
C ALA A 445 7.03 -5.39 8.03
N LEU A 446 8.01 -5.76 7.21
CA LEU A 446 8.25 -5.10 5.93
C LEU A 446 7.04 -5.23 4.97
N ALA A 447 6.36 -6.38 4.97
CA ALA A 447 5.14 -6.55 4.19
C ALA A 447 4.02 -5.60 4.67
N ALA A 448 3.80 -5.47 5.98
CA ALA A 448 2.84 -4.53 6.55
C ALA A 448 3.19 -3.05 6.25
N ILE A 449 4.47 -2.71 6.18
CA ILE A 449 4.91 -1.38 5.76
C ILE A 449 4.61 -1.15 4.27
N LEU A 450 4.85 -2.16 3.42
CA LEU A 450 4.60 -2.07 1.98
C LEU A 450 3.12 -1.80 1.64
N THR A 451 2.17 -2.27 2.44
CA THR A 451 0.74 -2.02 2.20
C THR A 451 0.35 -0.55 2.34
N HIS A 452 1.17 0.26 3.02
CA HIS A 452 0.94 1.69 3.25
C HIS A 452 1.94 2.59 2.51
N LEU A 453 2.80 2.03 1.65
CA LEU A 453 3.72 2.79 0.81
C LEU A 453 3.17 2.92 -0.61
N SER A 454 3.18 4.13 -1.15
CA SER A 454 2.87 4.34 -2.57
C SER A 454 3.96 3.73 -3.47
N PRO A 455 3.63 2.84 -4.41
CA PRO A 455 4.62 2.20 -5.27
C PRO A 455 5.21 3.12 -6.35
N GLY A 456 4.53 4.23 -6.66
CA GLY A 456 4.83 5.09 -7.80
C GLY A 456 5.67 6.34 -7.52
N GLN A 457 6.16 6.55 -6.28
CA GLN A 457 6.95 7.73 -5.98
C GLN A 457 8.42 7.38 -5.81
N PRO A 458 9.34 7.99 -6.60
CA PRO A 458 10.75 7.93 -6.28
C PRO A 458 10.98 8.53 -4.89
N ALA A 459 11.88 7.93 -4.10
CA ALA A 459 12.42 8.59 -2.92
C ALA A 459 13.01 9.92 -3.37
N SER A 460 12.52 11.03 -2.82
CA SER A 460 12.85 12.42 -3.12
C SER A 460 13.72 12.59 -4.37
N ALA A 461 13.11 13.01 -5.49
CA ALA A 461 13.90 13.51 -6.59
C ALA A 461 14.66 14.72 -6.04
N GLY A 462 15.99 14.62 -5.93
CA GLY A 462 16.84 15.78 -5.61
C GLY A 462 16.73 16.84 -6.70
N PRO A 463 17.45 17.96 -6.59
CA PRO A 463 17.43 19.01 -7.59
C PRO A 463 17.58 18.44 -9.01
N TYR A 464 16.73 18.88 -9.91
CA TYR A 464 16.81 18.51 -11.33
C TYR A 464 17.78 19.43 -12.06
N GLN A 465 18.56 18.89 -12.97
CA GLN A 465 19.34 19.64 -13.94
C GLN A 465 19.31 18.91 -15.29
N GLY A 466 18.81 19.59 -16.31
CA GLY A 466 18.78 19.13 -17.68
C GLY A 466 19.44 20.13 -18.62
N THR A 467 19.93 19.64 -19.76
CA THR A 467 20.54 20.47 -20.80
C THR A 467 20.06 19.97 -22.15
N GLU A 468 19.50 20.88 -22.95
CA GLU A 468 19.02 20.61 -24.31
C GLU A 468 19.66 21.57 -25.29
N THR A 469 19.82 21.11 -26.53
CA THR A 469 20.40 21.91 -27.61
C THR A 469 19.31 22.28 -28.61
N THR A 470 19.14 23.56 -28.87
CA THR A 470 18.16 24.06 -29.86
C THR A 470 18.60 23.73 -31.29
N GLU A 471 17.67 23.82 -32.24
CA GLU A 471 17.98 23.61 -33.67
C GLU A 471 19.09 24.55 -34.22
N GLU A 472 19.24 25.70 -33.62
CA GLU A 472 20.27 26.69 -33.98
C GLU A 472 21.63 26.47 -33.28
N GLY A 473 21.75 25.38 -32.50
CA GLY A 473 22.98 25.00 -31.80
C GLY A 473 23.19 25.72 -30.47
N SER A 474 22.24 26.52 -29.97
CA SER A 474 22.27 27.10 -28.63
C SER A 474 21.97 26.03 -27.58
N VAL A 475 22.64 26.12 -26.43
CA VAL A 475 22.49 25.16 -25.33
C VAL A 475 21.71 25.82 -24.21
N ILE A 476 20.53 25.26 -23.89
CA ILE A 476 19.68 25.70 -22.78
C ILE A 476 19.84 24.72 -21.63
N THR A 477 20.13 25.22 -20.45
CA THR A 477 20.21 24.42 -19.21
C THR A 477 19.11 24.89 -18.27
N LEU A 478 18.27 23.96 -17.84
CA LEU A 478 17.23 24.15 -16.82
C LEU A 478 17.65 23.46 -15.52
N GLN A 479 17.57 24.20 -14.40
CA GLN A 479 17.73 23.67 -13.06
C GLN A 479 16.45 23.92 -12.26
N VAL A 480 15.96 22.91 -11.52
CA VAL A 480 14.79 23.02 -10.64
C VAL A 480 15.17 22.48 -9.27
N SER A 481 15.10 23.30 -8.22
CA SER A 481 15.49 22.93 -6.87
C SER A 481 14.47 23.42 -5.83
N PRO A 482 14.03 22.59 -4.88
CA PRO A 482 14.44 21.19 -4.64
C PRO A 482 13.77 20.13 -5.53
N ASN A 483 12.93 20.50 -6.51
CA ASN A 483 12.19 19.63 -7.42
C ASN A 483 11.14 18.76 -6.68
N VAL A 484 10.34 19.42 -5.88
CA VAL A 484 9.25 18.82 -5.08
C VAL A 484 7.96 19.61 -5.28
N THR A 485 6.84 19.03 -4.90
CA THR A 485 5.59 19.78 -4.80
C THR A 485 5.75 20.91 -3.79
N GLY A 486 5.34 22.10 -4.17
CA GLY A 486 5.54 23.33 -3.39
C GLY A 486 6.51 24.28 -4.07
N GLU A 487 7.11 25.19 -3.29
CA GLU A 487 8.03 26.23 -3.77
C GLU A 487 9.31 25.61 -4.34
N ASN A 488 9.65 25.98 -5.59
CA ASN A 488 10.86 25.59 -6.29
C ASN A 488 11.53 26.81 -6.89
N GLN A 489 12.86 26.79 -6.93
CA GLN A 489 13.64 27.74 -7.69
C GLN A 489 13.91 27.15 -9.07
N PHE A 490 13.46 27.85 -10.10
CA PHE A 490 13.75 27.56 -11.50
C PHE A 490 14.90 28.45 -11.95
N GLU A 491 15.95 27.84 -12.49
CA GLU A 491 17.12 28.54 -13.01
C GLU A 491 17.35 28.14 -14.45
N VAL A 492 17.36 29.11 -15.35
CA VAL A 492 17.63 28.93 -16.79
C VAL A 492 18.89 29.65 -17.18
N SER A 493 19.80 28.96 -17.86
CA SER A 493 20.97 29.55 -18.49
C SER A 493 21.05 29.14 -19.96
N ILE A 494 21.36 30.09 -20.82
CA ILE A 494 21.41 29.89 -22.28
C ILE A 494 22.81 30.29 -22.78
N LYS A 495 23.44 29.37 -23.52
CA LYS A 495 24.73 29.55 -24.17
C LYS A 495 24.60 29.39 -25.67
N ARG A 496 25.29 30.25 -26.46
CA ARG A 496 25.39 30.05 -27.90
C ARG A 496 26.30 28.87 -28.25
N ALA A 497 26.28 28.45 -29.50
CA ALA A 497 27.13 27.36 -30.01
C ALA A 497 28.64 27.59 -29.78
N ASP A 498 29.08 28.85 -29.67
CA ASP A 498 30.46 29.24 -29.36
C ASP A 498 30.78 29.20 -27.85
N GLY A 499 29.81 28.82 -27.01
CA GLY A 499 29.95 28.78 -25.54
C GLY A 499 29.73 30.12 -24.84
N SER A 500 29.47 31.21 -25.56
CA SER A 500 29.16 32.51 -24.95
C SER A 500 27.77 32.53 -24.34
N VAL A 501 27.63 33.17 -23.17
CA VAL A 501 26.33 33.30 -22.47
C VAL A 501 25.45 34.32 -23.19
N VAL A 502 24.19 33.94 -23.49
CA VAL A 502 23.20 34.86 -24.06
C VAL A 502 22.68 35.79 -22.95
N LYS A 503 22.96 37.09 -23.08
CA LYS A 503 22.54 38.11 -22.10
C LYS A 503 21.52 39.11 -22.68
N ASP A 504 21.23 39.01 -23.96
CA ASP A 504 20.35 39.90 -24.72
C ASP A 504 18.93 39.39 -24.85
N LEU A 505 18.43 38.60 -23.87
CA LEU A 505 17.07 38.15 -23.86
C LEU A 505 16.09 39.26 -23.44
N GLU A 506 14.97 39.32 -24.12
CA GLU A 506 13.88 40.23 -23.81
C GLU A 506 12.89 39.59 -22.85
N GLN A 507 12.64 38.30 -23.04
CA GLN A 507 11.71 37.52 -22.21
C GLN A 507 12.17 36.07 -22.13
N VAL A 508 12.01 35.46 -20.95
CA VAL A 508 12.13 34.03 -20.73
C VAL A 508 10.84 33.56 -20.06
N THR A 509 10.15 32.59 -20.68
CA THR A 509 8.92 32.01 -20.17
C THR A 509 9.10 30.49 -20.03
N LEU A 510 8.64 29.93 -18.90
CA LEU A 510 8.54 28.49 -18.70
C LEU A 510 7.08 28.09 -18.79
N SER A 511 6.75 27.15 -19.67
CA SER A 511 5.42 26.55 -19.74
C SER A 511 5.46 25.16 -19.13
N LEU A 512 4.82 24.98 -17.99
CA LEU A 512 4.76 23.73 -17.23
C LEU A 512 3.48 23.01 -17.61
N THR A 513 3.59 21.74 -18.02
CA THR A 513 2.45 20.86 -18.33
C THR A 513 2.60 19.55 -17.56
N HIS A 514 1.59 19.15 -16.81
CA HIS A 514 1.59 17.86 -16.13
C HIS A 514 1.34 16.73 -17.14
N LEU A 515 2.24 15.76 -17.25
CA LEU A 515 2.18 14.71 -18.28
C LEU A 515 1.24 13.55 -17.92
N ASP A 516 0.95 13.36 -16.62
CA ASP A 516 0.09 12.29 -16.14
C ASP A 516 -1.38 12.73 -16.03
N MET A 517 -1.68 14.04 -16.22
CA MET A 517 -3.01 14.65 -16.06
C MET A 517 -3.16 15.84 -17.01
N ASP A 518 -4.37 16.07 -17.48
CA ASP A 518 -4.70 17.28 -18.26
C ASP A 518 -5.17 18.38 -17.30
N MET A 519 -4.23 19.20 -16.84
CA MET A 519 -4.45 20.31 -15.90
C MET A 519 -4.25 21.68 -16.56
N GLY A 520 -4.10 21.73 -17.90
CA GLY A 520 -3.72 22.95 -18.62
C GLY A 520 -2.21 23.23 -18.60
N ILE A 521 -1.83 24.41 -19.07
CA ILE A 521 -0.45 24.86 -19.17
C ILE A 521 -0.22 25.97 -18.14
N TYR A 522 0.78 25.81 -17.29
CA TYR A 522 1.20 26.85 -16.34
C TYR A 522 2.40 27.62 -16.87
N GLU A 523 2.29 28.96 -16.93
CA GLU A 523 3.33 29.83 -17.45
C GLU A 523 3.98 30.65 -16.34
N ILE A 524 5.32 30.54 -16.23
CA ILE A 524 6.16 31.35 -15.37
C ILE A 524 6.97 32.30 -16.23
N THR A 525 6.72 33.60 -16.10
CA THR A 525 7.56 34.61 -16.76
C THR A 525 8.73 34.99 -15.85
N ILE A 526 9.93 34.75 -16.30
CA ILE A 526 11.14 35.04 -15.54
C ILE A 526 11.60 36.50 -15.78
N PRO A 527 11.84 37.29 -14.72
CA PRO A 527 12.27 38.66 -14.85
C PRO A 527 13.61 38.78 -15.59
N LYS A 528 13.72 39.80 -16.43
CA LYS A 528 14.95 40.15 -17.16
C LYS A 528 16.09 40.44 -16.20
N ASN A 529 17.27 39.90 -16.52
CA ASN A 529 18.50 40.26 -15.82
C ASN A 529 19.71 40.30 -16.77
N ASP A 530 20.78 40.95 -16.34
CA ASP A 530 22.01 41.12 -17.14
C ASP A 530 23.09 40.07 -16.79
N THR A 531 22.79 39.12 -15.91
CA THR A 531 23.77 38.10 -15.47
C THR A 531 23.88 36.92 -16.44
N GLY A 532 22.83 36.70 -17.26
CA GLY A 532 22.71 35.56 -18.16
C GLY A 532 22.26 34.26 -17.45
N ILE A 533 21.88 34.36 -16.18
CA ILE A 533 21.21 33.30 -15.41
C ILE A 533 19.86 33.87 -14.98
N TYR A 534 18.79 33.27 -15.47
CA TYR A 534 17.41 33.68 -15.28
C TYR A 534 16.77 32.82 -14.18
N LYS A 535 16.28 33.48 -13.10
CA LYS A 535 15.75 32.78 -11.92
C LYS A 535 14.33 33.23 -11.62
N ALA A 536 13.47 32.26 -11.29
CA ALA A 536 12.16 32.51 -10.71
C ALA A 536 11.94 31.52 -9.55
N ASP A 537 11.34 32.00 -8.47
CA ASP A 537 10.83 31.16 -7.39
C ASP A 537 9.33 31.01 -7.63
N ASP A 538 8.88 29.79 -7.89
CA ASP A 538 7.50 29.48 -8.20
C ASP A 538 7.12 28.06 -7.76
N TYR A 539 5.87 27.64 -7.97
CA TYR A 539 5.34 26.43 -7.41
C TYR A 539 5.17 25.32 -8.44
N ILE A 540 5.51 24.07 -8.03
CA ILE A 540 5.02 22.86 -8.68
C ILE A 540 3.82 22.37 -7.86
N SER A 541 2.63 22.38 -8.46
CA SER A 541 1.36 22.16 -7.76
C SER A 541 1.16 20.73 -7.28
N MET A 542 1.68 19.74 -8.02
CA MET A 542 1.46 18.32 -7.75
C MET A 542 2.71 17.48 -8.02
N PRO A 543 2.85 16.31 -7.32
CA PRO A 543 3.90 15.37 -7.64
C PRO A 543 3.56 14.61 -8.92
N GLY A 544 4.54 14.29 -9.74
CA GLY A 544 4.34 13.54 -10.99
C GLY A 544 5.31 13.96 -12.09
N ASN A 545 5.01 13.52 -13.31
CA ASN A 545 5.82 13.86 -14.48
C ASN A 545 5.35 15.18 -15.09
N TRP A 546 6.29 16.09 -15.30
CA TRP A 546 6.05 17.40 -15.88
C TRP A 546 6.90 17.62 -17.13
N SER A 547 6.31 18.22 -18.15
CA SER A 547 7.04 18.85 -19.26
C SER A 547 7.20 20.31 -18.93
N ILE A 548 8.44 20.83 -19.01
CA ILE A 548 8.76 22.24 -18.90
C ILE A 548 9.34 22.70 -20.22
N LYS A 549 8.57 23.52 -20.95
CA LYS A 549 9.06 24.20 -22.15
C LYS A 549 9.68 25.54 -21.75
N VAL A 550 10.94 25.73 -22.10
CA VAL A 550 11.63 27.00 -21.98
C VAL A 550 11.49 27.73 -23.30
N HIS A 551 10.84 28.90 -23.29
CA HIS A 551 10.74 29.79 -24.43
C HIS A 551 11.51 31.09 -24.12
N ALA A 552 12.59 31.37 -24.82
CA ALA A 552 13.39 32.55 -24.63
C ALA A 552 13.42 33.40 -25.91
N LEU A 553 13.03 34.68 -25.78
CA LEU A 553 12.99 35.63 -26.88
C LEU A 553 14.17 36.60 -26.78
N THR A 554 14.95 36.69 -27.86
CA THR A 554 16.06 37.66 -27.94
C THR A 554 15.53 39.03 -28.36
N ARG A 555 16.37 40.09 -28.20
CA ARG A 555 16.04 41.44 -28.69
C ARG A 555 15.89 41.53 -30.20
N SER A 556 16.48 40.61 -30.94
CA SER A 556 16.29 40.45 -32.40
C SER A 556 15.02 39.71 -32.78
N LEU A 557 14.20 39.34 -31.81
CA LEU A 557 12.97 38.55 -31.95
C LEU A 557 13.19 37.09 -32.41
N ASP A 558 14.42 36.57 -32.22
CA ASP A 558 14.70 35.16 -32.43
C ASP A 558 14.22 34.35 -31.21
N ALA A 559 13.49 33.26 -31.41
CA ALA A 559 13.01 32.40 -30.36
C ALA A 559 13.94 31.20 -30.15
N LEU A 560 14.30 30.95 -28.90
CA LEU A 560 15.08 29.78 -28.49
C LEU A 560 14.20 28.88 -27.60
N ASP A 561 13.86 27.72 -28.12
CA ASP A 561 12.94 26.77 -27.48
C ASP A 561 13.66 25.49 -27.07
N ALA A 562 13.35 24.97 -25.86
CA ALA A 562 13.77 23.66 -25.40
C ALA A 562 12.69 23.03 -24.50
N GLU A 563 12.57 21.72 -24.52
CA GLU A 563 11.60 20.99 -23.70
C GLU A 563 12.31 20.01 -22.76
N PHE A 564 11.97 20.06 -21.48
CA PHE A 564 12.56 19.25 -20.44
C PHE A 564 11.47 18.41 -19.79
N SER A 565 11.74 17.11 -19.58
CA SER A 565 10.90 16.25 -18.78
C SER A 565 11.48 16.11 -17.39
N ILE A 566 10.73 16.52 -16.37
CA ILE A 566 11.12 16.40 -14.98
C ILE A 566 10.12 15.53 -14.23
N LYS A 567 10.53 15.03 -13.07
CA LYS A 567 9.64 14.34 -12.15
C LYS A 567 9.72 15.01 -10.78
N ALA A 568 8.65 15.73 -10.43
CA ALA A 568 8.54 16.36 -9.13
C ALA A 568 8.14 15.33 -8.05
N ALA A 569 8.85 15.37 -6.92
CA ALA A 569 8.54 14.51 -5.77
C ALA A 569 7.56 15.19 -4.81
N LYS A 570 7.00 14.43 -3.84
CA LYS A 570 6.37 15.03 -2.66
C LYS A 570 7.46 15.63 -1.76
N PRO A 571 7.17 16.74 -1.04
CA PRO A 571 8.10 17.37 -0.13
C PRO A 571 8.52 16.44 1.02
#